data_f91f3f5ae8cd09a11cb1d96f1baa8cc9
#
_entry.id   f91f3f5ae8cd09a11cb1d96f1baa8cc9
#
_cell.length_a   1.000
_cell.length_b   1.000
_cell.length_c   1.000
_cell.angle_alpha   90.00
_cell.angle_beta   90.00
_cell.angle_gamma   90.00
#
_symmetry.space_group_name_H-M   'P 1'
#
loop_
_entity.id
_entity.type
_entity.pdbx_description
1 polymer ?
#
loop_
_entity_poly.entity_id
_entity_poly.type
_entity_poly.pdbx_seq_one_letter_code
_entity_poly.pdbx_strand_id
1 'polypeptide(L)'
;LLLMFMVAGIYFMKQLLLFIFTRLLLSIRSKMVLSLAFCVAAAFLSAFLDALTVVAVVISVAVGFYGIYHRVASSRGEENDMLDDSHIDPHYKTVLEQFRGFLRSLMMHAGVGTALGGVMTMVGEPQNLIIAKAAGWHFGDFFLRMSPVTVPVLVCGLLTCMLVEKMRWFGYGETLPEKVRDVLQQFDDQSRKKRTRQDKIQAEIGRAVQQ
;
A
#
# COMPACT_ATOMS: atom_id res chain seq x y z
N LEU A 1 -21.94 -6.20 -16.51
CA LEU A 1 -20.72 -6.69 -17.14
C LEU A 1 -19.50 -5.88 -16.64
N LEU A 2 -19.53 -4.54 -16.72
CA LEU A 2 -18.43 -3.65 -16.33
C LEU A 2 -18.03 -3.83 -14.84
N LEU A 3 -19.00 -3.90 -13.92
CA LEU A 3 -18.78 -4.18 -12.50
C LEU A 3 -18.09 -5.53 -12.26
N MET A 4 -18.46 -6.58 -13.00
CA MET A 4 -17.81 -7.89 -12.87
C MET A 4 -16.34 -7.84 -13.32
N PHE A 5 -16.04 -7.13 -14.41
CA PHE A 5 -14.66 -6.93 -14.85
C PHE A 5 -13.85 -6.09 -13.86
N MET A 6 -14.44 -5.05 -13.26
CA MET A 6 -13.79 -4.28 -12.20
C MET A 6 -13.48 -5.14 -10.98
N VAL A 7 -14.43 -5.92 -10.49
CA VAL A 7 -14.23 -6.82 -9.33
C VAL A 7 -13.18 -7.89 -9.64
N ALA A 8 -13.21 -8.50 -10.82
CA ALA A 8 -12.19 -9.46 -11.25
C ALA A 8 -10.80 -8.80 -11.35
N GLY A 9 -10.72 -7.61 -11.94
CA GLY A 9 -9.49 -6.82 -12.01
C GLY A 9 -8.91 -6.52 -10.63
N ILE A 10 -9.75 -6.08 -9.68
CA ILE A 10 -9.37 -5.84 -8.29
C ILE A 10 -8.79 -7.10 -7.66
N TYR A 11 -9.43 -8.25 -7.84
CA TYR A 11 -8.97 -9.51 -7.26
C TYR A 11 -7.59 -9.93 -7.77
N PHE A 12 -7.36 -9.85 -9.08
CA PHE A 12 -6.06 -10.17 -9.69
C PHE A 12 -4.97 -9.16 -9.30
N MET A 13 -5.31 -7.87 -9.29
CA MET A 13 -4.36 -6.81 -8.97
C MET A 13 -4.02 -6.72 -7.48
N LYS A 14 -4.89 -7.21 -6.60
CA LYS A 14 -4.66 -7.20 -5.15
C LYS A 14 -3.33 -7.84 -4.76
N GLN A 15 -2.99 -8.97 -5.34
CA GLN A 15 -1.73 -9.66 -5.03
C GLN A 15 -0.50 -8.87 -5.51
N LEU A 16 -0.59 -8.26 -6.69
CA LEU A 16 0.46 -7.40 -7.22
C LEU A 16 0.68 -6.16 -6.34
N LEU A 17 -0.42 -5.52 -5.94
CA LEU A 17 -0.40 -4.35 -5.06
C LEU A 17 0.21 -4.69 -3.69
N LEU A 18 -0.22 -5.80 -3.08
CA LEU A 18 0.36 -6.32 -1.84
C LEU A 18 1.87 -6.53 -1.99
N PHE A 19 2.31 -7.13 -3.08
CA PHE A 19 3.72 -7.35 -3.36
C PHE A 19 4.49 -6.03 -3.49
N ILE A 20 3.98 -5.06 -4.25
CA ILE A 20 4.62 -3.75 -4.46
C ILE A 20 4.78 -3.02 -3.12
N PHE A 21 3.70 -2.86 -2.36
CA PHE A 21 3.73 -2.12 -1.10
C PHE A 21 4.57 -2.81 -0.02
N THR A 22 4.51 -4.14 0.06
CA THR A 22 5.38 -4.90 0.96
C THR A 22 6.85 -4.73 0.58
N ARG A 23 7.15 -4.80 -0.72
CA ARG A 23 8.51 -4.64 -1.22
C ARG A 23 9.07 -3.26 -0.95
N LEU A 24 8.27 -2.21 -1.17
CA LEU A 24 8.64 -0.83 -0.86
C LEU A 24 8.95 -0.67 0.64
N LEU A 25 8.07 -1.17 1.51
CA LEU A 25 8.20 -1.03 2.96
C LEU A 25 9.47 -1.71 3.50
N LEU A 26 9.81 -2.89 3.00
CA LEU A 26 10.98 -3.64 3.47
C LEU A 26 12.29 -3.19 2.82
N SER A 27 12.25 -2.67 1.58
CA SER A 27 13.45 -2.29 0.83
C SER A 27 14.01 -0.93 1.21
N ILE A 28 13.15 0.03 1.53
CA ILE A 28 13.55 1.42 1.75
C ILE A 28 13.74 1.69 3.24
N ARG A 29 14.95 2.08 3.64
CA ARG A 29 15.28 2.41 5.04
C ARG A 29 14.94 3.84 5.43
N SER A 30 15.10 4.78 4.48
CA SER A 30 14.82 6.20 4.75
C SER A 30 13.33 6.47 4.79
N LYS A 31 12.83 7.03 5.91
CA LYS A 31 11.41 7.36 6.09
C LYS A 31 10.89 8.31 5.02
N MET A 32 11.62 9.40 4.71
CA MET A 32 11.21 10.36 3.68
C MET A 32 11.09 9.71 2.31
N VAL A 33 12.08 8.89 1.93
CA VAL A 33 12.09 8.20 0.64
C VAL A 33 10.95 7.17 0.60
N LEU A 34 10.70 6.48 1.70
CA LEU A 34 9.62 5.50 1.82
C LEU A 34 8.24 6.16 1.68
N SER A 35 7.99 7.24 2.41
CA SER A 35 6.73 7.99 2.34
C SER A 35 6.47 8.55 0.95
N LEU A 36 7.52 9.11 0.31
CA LEU A 36 7.44 9.60 -1.06
C LEU A 36 7.19 8.45 -2.05
N ALA A 37 7.90 7.32 -1.90
CA ALA A 37 7.73 6.16 -2.76
C ALA A 37 6.32 5.57 -2.65
N PHE A 38 5.75 5.53 -1.45
CA PHE A 38 4.37 5.12 -1.24
C PHE A 38 3.38 6.08 -1.90
N CYS A 39 3.58 7.39 -1.76
CA CYS A 39 2.75 8.40 -2.40
C CYS A 39 2.81 8.28 -3.94
N VAL A 40 3.99 8.17 -4.52
CA VAL A 40 4.20 8.03 -5.97
C VAL A 40 3.63 6.71 -6.49
N ALA A 41 3.89 5.59 -5.79
CA ALA A 41 3.35 4.28 -6.17
C ALA A 41 1.82 4.28 -6.12
N ALA A 42 1.24 4.85 -5.05
CA ALA A 42 -0.20 4.97 -4.91
C ALA A 42 -0.80 5.87 -6.00
N ALA A 43 -0.15 6.99 -6.35
CA ALA A 43 -0.58 7.87 -7.43
C ALA A 43 -0.54 7.17 -8.79
N PHE A 44 0.56 6.49 -9.08
CA PHE A 44 0.70 5.75 -10.34
C PHE A 44 -0.36 4.64 -10.47
N LEU A 45 -0.55 3.86 -9.41
CA LEU A 45 -1.53 2.78 -9.42
C LEU A 45 -2.97 3.30 -9.51
N SER A 46 -3.28 4.39 -8.81
CA SER A 46 -4.61 5.00 -8.83
C SER A 46 -4.95 5.66 -10.18
N ALA A 47 -3.96 6.04 -10.96
CA ALA A 47 -4.20 6.52 -12.33
C ALA A 47 -4.78 5.44 -13.26
N PHE A 48 -4.53 4.15 -12.97
CA PHE A 48 -4.99 3.01 -13.77
C PHE A 48 -6.02 2.13 -13.04
N LEU A 49 -6.09 2.26 -11.73
CA LEU A 49 -7.00 1.52 -10.88
C LEU A 49 -7.84 2.51 -10.08
N ASP A 50 -9.01 2.08 -9.66
CA ASP A 50 -9.85 2.87 -8.77
C ASP A 50 -9.13 3.23 -7.46
N ALA A 51 -9.23 4.50 -7.06
CA ALA A 51 -8.57 5.04 -5.86
C ALA A 51 -8.96 4.27 -4.58
N LEU A 52 -10.23 3.87 -4.44
CA LEU A 52 -10.70 3.09 -3.29
C LEU A 52 -10.03 1.72 -3.20
N THR A 53 -9.80 1.08 -4.35
CA THR A 53 -9.08 -0.20 -4.41
C THR A 53 -7.65 -0.06 -3.91
N VAL A 54 -6.93 0.96 -4.36
CA VAL A 54 -5.54 1.18 -3.95
C VAL A 54 -5.46 1.46 -2.44
N VAL A 55 -6.33 2.34 -1.92
CA VAL A 55 -6.40 2.65 -0.49
C VAL A 55 -6.75 1.40 0.34
N ALA A 56 -7.74 0.61 -0.08
CA ALA A 56 -8.13 -0.60 0.63
C ALA A 56 -6.99 -1.62 0.73
N VAL A 57 -6.17 -1.75 -0.34
CA VAL A 57 -5.01 -2.62 -0.31
C VAL A 57 -3.91 -2.07 0.62
N VAL A 58 -3.64 -0.76 0.59
CA VAL A 58 -2.66 -0.15 1.50
C VAL A 58 -3.06 -0.36 2.95
N ILE A 59 -4.33 -0.16 3.29
CA ILE A 59 -4.87 -0.43 4.64
C ILE A 59 -4.70 -1.92 4.98
N SER A 60 -5.03 -2.83 4.06
CA SER A 60 -4.88 -4.28 4.29
C SER A 60 -3.43 -4.68 4.57
N VAL A 61 -2.46 -4.07 3.86
CA VAL A 61 -1.02 -4.25 4.11
C VAL A 61 -0.65 -3.74 5.50
N ALA A 62 -1.08 -2.53 5.85
CA ALA A 62 -0.77 -1.92 7.14
C ALA A 62 -1.34 -2.74 8.31
N VAL A 63 -2.60 -3.15 8.21
CA VAL A 63 -3.26 -4.01 9.23
C VAL A 63 -2.58 -5.36 9.31
N GLY A 64 -2.22 -5.96 8.17
CA GLY A 64 -1.49 -7.23 8.14
C GLY A 64 -0.14 -7.15 8.84
N PHE A 65 0.65 -6.13 8.59
CA PHE A 65 1.94 -5.93 9.26
C PHE A 65 1.78 -5.61 10.74
N TYR A 66 0.80 -4.81 11.10
CA TYR A 66 0.47 -4.54 12.48
C TYR A 66 0.14 -5.84 13.24
N GLY A 67 -0.74 -6.67 12.67
CA GLY A 67 -1.13 -7.96 13.25
C GLY A 67 0.03 -8.94 13.41
N ILE A 68 0.97 -8.97 12.46
CA ILE A 68 2.18 -9.81 12.57
C ILE A 68 3.01 -9.36 13.77
N TYR A 69 3.29 -8.06 13.89
CA TYR A 69 4.11 -7.55 14.98
C TYR A 69 3.40 -7.66 16.33
N HIS A 70 2.12 -7.33 16.40
CA HIS A 70 1.31 -7.45 17.60
C HIS A 70 1.30 -8.89 18.14
N ARG A 71 1.19 -9.88 17.26
CA ARG A 71 1.23 -11.30 17.61
C ARG A 71 2.58 -11.72 18.20
N VAL A 72 3.68 -11.18 17.65
CA VAL A 72 5.03 -11.43 18.19
C VAL A 72 5.23 -10.73 19.55
N ALA A 73 4.68 -9.52 19.71
CA ALA A 73 4.82 -8.72 20.93
C ALA A 73 3.95 -9.25 22.10
N SER A 74 2.81 -9.89 21.82
CA SER A 74 1.89 -10.38 22.85
C SER A 74 2.25 -11.74 23.44
N SER A 75 3.30 -12.41 22.98
CA SER A 75 3.79 -13.72 23.48
C SER A 75 2.72 -14.84 23.56
N ARG A 76 1.49 -14.58 23.16
CA ARG A 76 0.38 -15.52 23.14
C ARG A 76 -0.09 -15.72 21.72
N GLY A 77 0.04 -16.94 21.21
CA GLY A 77 -0.37 -17.35 19.86
C GLY A 77 -1.88 -17.39 19.63
N GLU A 78 -2.69 -16.73 20.43
CA GLU A 78 -4.14 -16.69 20.28
C GLU A 78 -4.57 -15.44 19.53
N GLU A 79 -5.57 -15.63 18.70
CA GLU A 79 -6.21 -14.70 17.75
C GLU A 79 -7.04 -13.60 18.48
N ASN A 80 -6.58 -13.17 19.65
CA ASN A 80 -7.27 -12.20 20.48
C ASN A 80 -7.01 -10.78 19.97
N ASP A 81 -8.08 -10.05 19.96
CA ASP A 81 -8.33 -8.67 19.60
C ASP A 81 -7.04 -7.82 19.40
N MET A 82 -6.72 -7.51 18.13
CA MET A 82 -5.57 -6.66 17.77
C MET A 82 -5.66 -5.24 18.36
N LEU A 83 -6.74 -4.93 19.07
CA LEU A 83 -6.99 -3.65 19.73
C LEU A 83 -6.76 -3.74 21.25
N ASP A 84 -6.64 -4.93 21.82
CA ASP A 84 -6.41 -5.10 23.25
C ASP A 84 -4.91 -5.14 23.59
N ASP A 85 -4.39 -4.02 24.04
CA ASP A 85 -3.02 -3.84 24.50
C ASP A 85 -2.83 -4.16 26.00
N SER A 86 -3.84 -4.68 26.70
CA SER A 86 -3.79 -4.93 28.16
C SER A 86 -2.77 -5.99 28.54
N HIS A 87 -2.50 -6.94 27.65
CA HIS A 87 -1.59 -8.07 27.85
C HIS A 87 -0.19 -7.87 27.26
N ILE A 88 0.12 -6.67 26.74
CA ILE A 88 1.43 -6.37 26.14
C ILE A 88 2.37 -5.85 27.23
N ASP A 89 3.59 -6.40 27.27
CA ASP A 89 4.68 -5.91 28.14
C ASP A 89 4.88 -4.39 27.90
N PRO A 90 5.01 -3.58 28.97
CA PRO A 90 5.24 -2.14 28.87
C PRO A 90 6.39 -1.74 27.93
N HIS A 91 7.41 -2.58 27.83
CA HIS A 91 8.54 -2.35 26.92
C HIS A 91 8.14 -2.40 25.43
N TYR A 92 7.16 -3.22 25.08
CA TYR A 92 6.68 -3.32 23.70
C TYR A 92 5.59 -2.29 23.36
N LYS A 93 4.90 -1.72 24.36
CA LYS A 93 3.86 -0.69 24.15
C LYS A 93 4.39 0.53 23.41
N THR A 94 5.52 1.08 23.84
CA THR A 94 6.14 2.25 23.20
C THR A 94 6.51 1.97 21.73
N VAL A 95 7.08 0.79 21.46
CA VAL A 95 7.44 0.38 20.08
C VAL A 95 6.19 0.21 19.23
N LEU A 96 5.12 -0.33 19.81
CA LEU A 96 3.85 -0.53 19.14
C LEU A 96 3.16 0.81 18.78
N GLU A 97 3.21 1.79 19.70
CA GLU A 97 2.70 3.14 19.44
C GLU A 97 3.47 3.85 18.33
N GLN A 98 4.79 3.77 18.35
CA GLN A 98 5.63 4.29 17.27
C GLN A 98 5.30 3.61 15.95
N PHE A 99 5.10 2.30 15.95
CA PHE A 99 4.72 1.57 14.74
C PHE A 99 3.34 1.96 14.22
N ARG A 100 2.35 2.17 15.11
CA ARG A 100 1.04 2.73 14.74
C ARG A 100 1.17 4.12 14.10
N GLY A 101 1.97 5.00 14.71
CA GLY A 101 2.25 6.34 14.17
C GLY A 101 2.88 6.28 12.79
N PHE A 102 3.86 5.39 12.61
CA PHE A 102 4.50 5.13 11.32
C PHE A 102 3.50 4.65 10.26
N LEU A 103 2.70 3.62 10.55
CA LEU A 103 1.71 3.08 9.61
C LEU A 103 0.65 4.12 9.25
N ARG A 104 0.17 4.89 10.23
CA ARG A 104 -0.78 5.99 10.00
C ARG A 104 -0.21 7.02 9.02
N SER A 105 1.01 7.48 9.25
CA SER A 105 1.70 8.40 8.36
C SER A 105 1.81 7.84 6.93
N LEU A 106 2.16 6.57 6.81
CA LEU A 106 2.29 5.91 5.52
C LEU A 106 0.96 5.80 4.77
N MET A 107 -0.12 5.44 5.48
CA MET A 107 -1.48 5.40 4.90
C MET A 107 -1.95 6.76 4.45
N MET A 108 -1.64 7.83 5.21
CA MET A 108 -1.99 9.20 4.81
C MET A 108 -1.28 9.64 3.53
N HIS A 109 0.02 9.32 3.39
CA HIS A 109 0.77 9.58 2.15
C HIS A 109 0.20 8.81 0.96
N ALA A 110 -0.13 7.53 1.15
CA ALA A 110 -0.77 6.74 0.10
C ALA A 110 -2.15 7.30 -0.28
N GLY A 111 -2.95 7.74 0.71
CA GLY A 111 -4.25 8.37 0.48
C GLY A 111 -4.14 9.65 -0.35
N VAL A 112 -3.19 10.53 -0.03
CA VAL A 112 -2.91 11.71 -0.84
C VAL A 112 -2.45 11.31 -2.24
N GLY A 113 -1.56 10.34 -2.36
CA GLY A 113 -1.10 9.82 -3.65
C GLY A 113 -2.24 9.31 -4.52
N THR A 114 -3.16 8.51 -3.96
CA THR A 114 -4.30 8.00 -4.71
C THR A 114 -5.21 9.10 -5.23
N ALA A 115 -5.50 10.12 -4.42
CA ALA A 115 -6.31 11.25 -4.83
C ALA A 115 -5.64 12.04 -5.99
N LEU A 116 -4.34 12.31 -5.87
CA LEU A 116 -3.59 13.05 -6.89
C LEU A 116 -3.41 12.25 -8.19
N GLY A 117 -3.27 10.94 -8.10
CA GLY A 117 -3.11 10.06 -9.26
C GLY A 117 -4.43 9.76 -9.96
N GLY A 118 -5.50 9.53 -9.20
CA GLY A 118 -6.82 9.17 -9.72
C GLY A 118 -7.41 10.22 -10.65
N VAL A 119 -7.13 11.50 -10.42
CA VAL A 119 -7.60 12.60 -11.28
C VAL A 119 -6.85 12.72 -12.61
N MET A 120 -5.73 12.01 -12.79
CA MET A 120 -4.90 12.16 -13.99
C MET A 120 -5.46 11.45 -15.22
N THR A 121 -6.22 10.39 -15.03
CA THR A 121 -6.78 9.59 -16.15
C THR A 121 -8.29 9.42 -16.02
N MET A 122 -8.92 9.07 -17.14
CA MET A 122 -10.37 8.83 -17.14
C MET A 122 -10.79 7.56 -16.39
N VAL A 123 -9.85 6.65 -16.09
CA VAL A 123 -10.13 5.37 -15.42
C VAL A 123 -9.93 5.44 -13.92
N GLY A 124 -9.07 6.36 -13.46
CA GLY A 124 -8.69 6.46 -12.05
C GLY A 124 -9.84 6.83 -11.11
N GLU A 125 -10.85 7.56 -11.62
CA GLU A 125 -12.05 7.91 -10.85
C GLU A 125 -13.31 7.86 -11.72
N PRO A 126 -14.46 7.39 -11.18
CA PRO A 126 -15.72 7.26 -11.95
C PRO A 126 -16.22 8.56 -12.56
N GLN A 127 -16.03 9.70 -11.88
CA GLN A 127 -16.44 11.01 -12.39
C GLN A 127 -15.67 11.43 -13.64
N ASN A 128 -14.40 11.05 -13.76
CA ASN A 128 -13.57 11.34 -14.92
C ASN A 128 -14.11 10.64 -16.18
N LEU A 129 -14.62 9.43 -16.02
CA LEU A 129 -15.26 8.69 -17.12
C LEU A 129 -16.52 9.40 -17.63
N ILE A 130 -17.32 9.97 -16.72
CA ILE A 130 -18.53 10.74 -17.07
C ILE A 130 -18.14 12.00 -17.83
N ILE A 131 -17.12 12.73 -17.33
CA ILE A 131 -16.61 13.96 -17.96
C ILE A 131 -16.07 13.64 -19.36
N ALA A 132 -15.23 12.62 -19.49
CA ALA A 132 -14.66 12.22 -20.77
C ALA A 132 -15.74 11.85 -21.79
N LYS A 133 -16.76 11.09 -21.36
CA LYS A 133 -17.90 10.72 -22.19
C LYS A 133 -18.72 11.94 -22.64
N ALA A 134 -19.01 12.86 -21.73
CA ALA A 134 -19.77 14.08 -22.03
C ALA A 134 -19.00 15.01 -22.99
N ALA A 135 -17.67 15.07 -22.85
CA ALA A 135 -16.80 15.88 -23.71
C ALA A 135 -16.41 15.18 -25.03
N GLY A 136 -16.75 13.90 -25.22
CA GLY A 136 -16.35 13.12 -26.39
C GLY A 136 -14.84 12.85 -26.45
N TRP A 137 -14.16 12.78 -25.30
CA TRP A 137 -12.72 12.58 -25.25
C TRP A 137 -12.36 11.10 -25.12
N HIS A 138 -11.33 10.69 -25.86
CA HIS A 138 -10.69 9.39 -25.69
C HIS A 138 -9.69 9.43 -24.51
N PHE A 139 -9.16 8.27 -24.13
CA PHE A 139 -8.23 8.14 -23.00
C PHE A 139 -7.01 9.08 -23.14
N GLY A 140 -6.39 9.11 -24.31
CA GLY A 140 -5.24 9.97 -24.57
C GLY A 140 -5.58 11.47 -24.54
N ASP A 141 -6.74 11.84 -25.10
CA ASP A 141 -7.22 13.22 -25.10
C ASP A 141 -7.48 13.72 -23.68
N PHE A 142 -8.11 12.90 -22.85
CA PHE A 142 -8.35 13.24 -21.44
C PHE A 142 -7.03 13.51 -20.71
N PHE A 143 -6.08 12.56 -20.82
CA PHE A 143 -4.78 12.70 -20.16
C PHE A 143 -4.04 13.95 -20.62
N LEU A 144 -3.94 14.20 -21.92
CA LEU A 144 -3.22 15.36 -22.47
C LEU A 144 -3.89 16.70 -22.10
N ARG A 145 -5.21 16.75 -22.07
CA ARG A 145 -5.95 17.98 -21.72
C ARG A 145 -5.94 18.27 -20.22
N MET A 146 -5.94 17.23 -19.39
CA MET A 146 -5.90 17.38 -17.92
C MET A 146 -4.48 17.53 -17.39
N SER A 147 -3.46 17.00 -18.06
CA SER A 147 -2.07 17.01 -17.58
C SER A 147 -1.49 18.39 -17.26
N PRO A 148 -1.80 19.50 -17.98
CA PRO A 148 -1.30 20.83 -17.62
C PRO A 148 -1.75 21.29 -16.22
N VAL A 149 -2.84 20.75 -15.70
CA VAL A 149 -3.36 21.03 -14.35
C VAL A 149 -2.96 19.93 -13.38
N THR A 150 -3.17 18.67 -13.72
CA THR A 150 -2.99 17.54 -12.81
C THR A 150 -1.52 17.27 -12.48
N VAL A 151 -0.60 17.46 -13.43
CA VAL A 151 0.84 17.26 -13.18
C VAL A 151 1.41 18.30 -12.21
N PRO A 152 1.18 19.63 -12.37
CA PRO A 152 1.60 20.62 -11.37
C PRO A 152 0.98 20.35 -10.00
N VAL A 153 -0.30 19.98 -9.93
CA VAL A 153 -0.98 19.64 -8.67
C VAL A 153 -0.33 18.42 -8.01
N LEU A 154 0.01 17.37 -8.79
CA LEU A 154 0.74 16.22 -8.27
C LEU A 154 2.10 16.63 -7.69
N VAL A 155 2.87 17.45 -8.40
CA VAL A 155 4.17 17.93 -7.93
C VAL A 155 4.03 18.76 -6.64
N CYS A 156 3.08 19.69 -6.59
CA CYS A 156 2.80 20.47 -5.39
C CYS A 156 2.36 19.59 -4.23
N GLY A 157 1.53 18.59 -4.47
CA GLY A 157 1.09 17.63 -3.46
C GLY A 157 2.25 16.79 -2.92
N LEU A 158 3.15 16.30 -3.79
CA LEU A 158 4.35 15.59 -3.36
C LEU A 158 5.28 16.48 -2.53
N LEU A 159 5.48 17.73 -2.95
CA LEU A 159 6.29 18.70 -2.19
C LEU A 159 5.65 18.98 -0.81
N THR A 160 4.33 19.12 -0.74
CA THR A 160 3.60 19.30 0.52
C THR A 160 3.78 18.09 1.44
N CYS A 161 3.66 16.86 0.91
CA CYS A 161 3.91 15.64 1.66
C CYS A 161 5.34 15.59 2.22
N MET A 162 6.34 15.95 1.40
CA MET A 162 7.73 16.03 1.84
C MET A 162 7.93 17.08 2.93
N LEU A 163 7.29 18.25 2.79
CA LEU A 163 7.39 19.33 3.77
C LEU A 163 6.80 18.91 5.12
N VAL A 164 5.59 18.35 5.13
CA VAL A 164 4.92 17.89 6.35
C VAL A 164 5.70 16.79 7.04
N GLU A 165 6.27 15.84 6.28
CA GLU A 165 7.13 14.78 6.81
C GLU A 165 8.43 15.35 7.43
N LYS A 166 9.06 16.33 6.77
CA LYS A 166 10.27 16.99 7.26
C LYS A 166 10.03 17.80 8.51
N MET A 167 8.90 18.50 8.58
CA MET A 167 8.51 19.34 9.73
C MET A 167 7.93 18.51 10.88
N ARG A 168 7.67 17.22 10.68
CA ARG A 168 7.06 16.32 11.66
C ARG A 168 5.71 16.84 12.21
N TRP A 169 4.94 17.53 11.39
CA TRP A 169 3.63 18.04 11.77
C TRP A 169 2.58 16.92 11.75
N PHE A 170 1.52 17.07 12.52
CA PHE A 170 0.34 16.18 12.55
C PHE A 170 0.64 14.70 12.80
N GLY A 171 1.75 14.39 13.50
CA GLY A 171 2.16 13.02 13.78
C GLY A 171 2.88 12.33 12.63
N TYR A 172 3.36 13.08 11.63
CA TYR A 172 4.30 12.61 10.63
C TYR A 172 5.73 12.51 11.21
N GLY A 173 6.59 11.77 10.52
CA GLY A 173 8.01 11.68 10.89
C GLY A 173 8.37 10.52 11.81
N GLU A 174 7.41 9.70 12.25
CA GLU A 174 7.71 8.47 12.99
C GLU A 174 8.40 7.46 12.08
N THR A 175 9.51 6.91 12.54
CA THR A 175 10.31 5.94 11.79
C THR A 175 9.88 4.52 12.12
N LEU A 176 10.09 3.59 11.17
CA LEU A 176 9.86 2.17 11.42
C LEU A 176 10.89 1.68 12.45
N PRO A 177 10.48 1.21 13.64
CA PRO A 177 11.39 0.68 14.64
C PRO A 177 12.18 -0.52 14.09
N GLU A 178 13.48 -0.61 14.41
CA GLU A 178 14.34 -1.68 13.89
C GLU A 178 13.84 -3.07 14.29
N LYS A 179 13.39 -3.23 15.54
CA LYS A 179 12.79 -4.49 16.02
C LYS A 179 11.60 -4.95 15.18
N VAL A 180 10.74 -4.00 14.75
CA VAL A 180 9.60 -4.29 13.89
C VAL A 180 10.08 -4.71 12.50
N ARG A 181 11.06 -4.01 11.96
CA ARG A 181 11.65 -4.32 10.65
C ARG A 181 12.20 -5.74 10.60
N ASP A 182 12.97 -6.15 11.61
CA ASP A 182 13.57 -7.47 11.69
C ASP A 182 12.51 -8.58 11.70
N VAL A 183 11.45 -8.39 12.49
CA VAL A 183 10.31 -9.32 12.54
C VAL A 183 9.62 -9.43 11.19
N LEU A 184 9.35 -8.30 10.53
CA LEU A 184 8.68 -8.29 9.23
C LEU A 184 9.57 -8.90 8.13
N GLN A 185 10.89 -8.67 8.15
CA GLN A 185 11.83 -9.29 7.22
C GLN A 185 11.88 -10.80 7.40
N GLN A 186 11.99 -11.29 8.63
CA GLN A 186 11.97 -12.73 8.92
C GLN A 186 10.68 -13.38 8.42
N PHE A 187 9.54 -12.70 8.60
CA PHE A 187 8.26 -13.21 8.12
C PHE A 187 8.18 -13.24 6.57
N ASP A 188 8.68 -12.20 5.89
CA ASP A 188 8.73 -12.15 4.42
C ASP A 188 9.64 -13.26 3.88
N ASP A 189 10.81 -13.46 4.46
CA ASP A 189 11.74 -14.52 4.08
C ASP A 189 11.16 -15.93 4.26
N GLN A 190 10.46 -16.16 5.38
CA GLN A 190 9.77 -17.42 5.62
C GLN A 190 8.64 -17.66 4.61
N SER A 191 7.86 -16.61 4.32
CA SER A 191 6.77 -16.66 3.36
C SER A 191 7.27 -16.93 1.94
N ARG A 192 8.39 -16.31 1.56
CA ARG A 192 9.07 -16.56 0.27
C ARG A 192 9.56 -17.99 0.14
N LYS A 193 10.20 -18.53 1.18
CA LYS A 193 10.65 -19.93 1.20
C LYS A 193 9.48 -20.91 1.05
N LYS A 194 8.36 -20.65 1.75
CA LYS A 194 7.14 -21.47 1.64
C LYS A 194 6.56 -21.42 0.22
N ARG A 195 6.46 -20.22 -0.38
CA ARG A 195 5.95 -20.03 -1.76
C ARG A 195 6.83 -20.76 -2.78
N THR A 196 8.15 -20.57 -2.73
CA THR A 196 9.09 -21.24 -3.63
C THR A 196 9.01 -22.76 -3.50
N ARG A 197 8.77 -23.30 -2.30
CA ARG A 197 8.57 -24.73 -2.08
C ARG A 197 7.26 -25.23 -2.70
N GLN A 198 6.19 -24.47 -2.54
CA GLN A 198 4.88 -24.80 -3.16
C GLN A 198 4.95 -24.78 -4.68
N ASP A 199 5.61 -23.75 -5.27
CA ASP A 199 5.79 -23.64 -6.72
C ASP A 199 6.59 -24.82 -7.27
N LYS A 200 7.63 -25.27 -6.56
CA LYS A 200 8.41 -26.47 -6.92
C LYS A 200 7.54 -27.74 -6.87
N ILE A 201 6.76 -27.92 -5.81
CA ILE A 201 5.88 -29.08 -5.67
C ILE A 201 4.82 -29.10 -6.78
N GLN A 202 4.20 -27.94 -7.08
CA GLN A 202 3.24 -27.84 -8.17
C GLN A 202 3.88 -28.15 -9.55
N ALA A 203 5.09 -27.68 -9.78
CA ALA A 203 5.84 -27.98 -11.00
C ALA A 203 6.22 -29.46 -11.12
N GLU A 204 6.50 -30.14 -10.00
CA GLU A 204 6.74 -31.60 -9.97
C GLU A 204 5.46 -32.39 -10.23
N ILE A 205 4.34 -32.02 -9.58
CA ILE A 205 3.04 -32.63 -9.81
C ILE A 205 2.60 -32.45 -11.28
N GLY A 206 2.74 -31.23 -11.83
CA GLY A 206 2.42 -30.95 -13.22
C GLY A 206 3.23 -31.80 -14.22
N ARG A 207 4.50 -32.08 -13.93
CA ARG A 207 5.34 -32.98 -14.74
C ARG A 207 4.95 -34.46 -14.61
N ALA A 208 4.57 -34.86 -13.39
CA ALA A 208 4.13 -36.25 -13.15
C ALA A 208 2.77 -36.59 -13.77
N VAL A 209 1.91 -35.60 -14.00
CA VAL A 209 0.60 -35.78 -14.65
C VAL A 209 0.70 -35.80 -16.17
N GLN A 210 1.80 -35.32 -16.75
CA GLN A 210 2.05 -35.30 -18.21
C GLN A 210 2.82 -36.53 -18.71
N GLN A 211 3.25 -37.45 -17.84
CA GLN A 211 3.83 -38.76 -18.14
C GLN A 211 2.79 -39.86 -17.98
#